data_27cf104f8cb88809137bb7a46c781452
#
_entry.id   27cf104f8cb88809137bb7a46c781452
#
_cell.length_a   1.000
_cell.length_b   1.000
_cell.length_c   1.000
_cell.angle_alpha   90.00
_cell.angle_beta   90.00
_cell.angle_gamma   90.00
#
_symmetry.space_group_name_H-M   'P 1'
#
loop_
_entity.id
_entity.type
_entity.pdbx_description
1 polymer ?
#
loop_
_entity_poly.entity_id
_entity_poly.type
_entity_poly.pdbx_seq_one_letter_code
_entity_poly.pdbx_strand_id
1 'polypeptide(L)'
;RLVKVLDGHKGRRGIHGPFWGFKIDSPDPEIRAVVRRRMMQGLDVCGAIGATQMVIHSPYTTWDHNNLDMIEAARGKVIQRSHDTLAPVVKRAESMGCELVIENIEDKDPAVRIGLARSFASEAVKVSIDTGHAHYAHVSTGAPPVDYYVTAAGDMLHHVHLQDTDGYADRHWAPGDGTILWTAVFRALSGVRSKPRLVLEL
;
A
#
# COMPACT_ATOMS: atom_id res chain seq x y z
N ARG A 1 -19.00 -16.48 6.82
CA ARG A 1 -19.37 -15.46 7.83
C ARG A 1 -19.36 -14.05 7.23
N LEU A 2 -18.26 -13.59 6.60
CA LEU A 2 -18.15 -12.23 6.01
C LEU A 2 -19.27 -11.94 4.99
N VAL A 3 -19.57 -12.87 4.09
CA VAL A 3 -20.65 -12.69 3.10
C VAL A 3 -21.98 -12.33 3.77
N LYS A 4 -22.31 -13.00 4.89
CA LYS A 4 -23.55 -12.70 5.65
C LYS A 4 -23.52 -11.33 6.33
N VAL A 5 -22.35 -10.88 6.83
CA VAL A 5 -22.20 -9.56 7.46
C VAL A 5 -22.34 -8.44 6.44
N LEU A 6 -21.90 -8.67 5.21
CA LEU A 6 -21.95 -7.71 4.11
C LEU A 6 -23.24 -7.81 3.28
N ASP A 7 -24.18 -8.66 3.69
CA ASP A 7 -25.46 -8.77 3.00
C ASP A 7 -26.23 -7.45 3.04
N GLY A 8 -26.72 -7.03 1.87
CA GLY A 8 -27.38 -5.72 1.71
C GLY A 8 -26.45 -4.49 1.64
N HIS A 9 -25.13 -4.64 1.89
CA HIS A 9 -24.19 -3.53 1.74
C HIS A 9 -24.00 -3.16 0.27
N LYS A 10 -24.27 -1.90 -0.09
CA LYS A 10 -24.22 -1.38 -1.48
C LYS A 10 -22.94 -0.59 -1.79
N GLY A 11 -22.10 -0.33 -0.78
CA GLY A 11 -20.86 0.44 -0.95
C GLY A 11 -19.74 -0.37 -1.60
N ARG A 12 -18.67 0.32 -1.99
CA ARG A 12 -17.44 -0.33 -2.47
C ARG A 12 -16.84 -1.18 -1.35
N ARG A 13 -16.31 -2.34 -1.70
CA ARG A 13 -15.66 -3.26 -0.76
C ARG A 13 -14.20 -3.42 -1.12
N GLY A 14 -13.37 -3.52 -0.11
CA GLY A 14 -11.95 -3.84 -0.22
C GLY A 14 -11.55 -4.71 0.96
N ILE A 15 -10.35 -5.26 0.89
CA ILE A 15 -9.73 -5.95 2.01
C ILE A 15 -8.31 -5.45 2.22
N HIS A 16 -7.83 -5.55 3.46
CA HIS A 16 -6.40 -5.59 3.69
C HIS A 16 -5.91 -7.01 3.32
N GLY A 17 -4.92 -7.09 2.45
CA GLY A 17 -4.31 -8.36 2.05
C GLY A 17 -3.48 -8.97 3.18
N PRO A 18 -2.98 -10.20 2.99
CA PRO A 18 -2.05 -10.80 3.95
C PRO A 18 -0.76 -9.98 4.04
N PHE A 19 -0.36 -9.57 5.23
CA PHE A 19 0.82 -8.71 5.42
C PHE A 19 1.80 -9.22 6.47
N TRP A 20 1.32 -9.74 7.58
CA TRP A 20 2.17 -10.11 8.71
C TRP A 20 3.14 -11.24 8.35
N GLY A 21 4.43 -10.90 8.23
CA GLY A 21 5.47 -11.84 7.82
C GLY A 21 5.50 -12.17 6.32
N PHE A 22 4.70 -11.50 5.48
CA PHE A 22 4.59 -11.79 4.05
C PHE A 22 5.24 -10.72 3.16
N LYS A 23 6.55 -10.51 3.33
CA LYS A 23 7.31 -9.56 2.50
C LYS A 23 7.33 -10.03 1.03
N ILE A 24 6.86 -9.19 0.12
CA ILE A 24 6.67 -9.55 -1.30
C ILE A 24 7.98 -9.72 -2.09
N ASP A 25 9.09 -9.22 -1.58
CA ASP A 25 10.43 -9.31 -2.19
C ASP A 25 11.38 -10.26 -1.44
N SER A 26 10.85 -11.21 -0.65
CA SER A 26 11.72 -12.15 0.09
C SER A 26 12.83 -12.71 -0.83
N PRO A 27 14.09 -12.73 -0.39
CA PRO A 27 15.17 -13.34 -1.16
C PRO A 27 15.01 -14.85 -1.35
N ASP A 28 14.31 -15.51 -0.41
CA ASP A 28 14.06 -16.93 -0.46
C ASP A 28 12.88 -17.26 -1.41
N PRO A 29 13.08 -18.09 -2.45
CA PRO A 29 12.04 -18.44 -3.40
C PRO A 29 10.90 -19.27 -2.80
N GLU A 30 11.15 -20.08 -1.75
CA GLU A 30 10.11 -20.85 -1.08
C GLU A 30 9.18 -19.93 -0.28
N ILE A 31 9.75 -18.93 0.40
CA ILE A 31 8.97 -17.90 1.09
C ILE A 31 8.15 -17.11 0.07
N ARG A 32 8.74 -16.70 -1.08
CA ARG A 32 7.97 -16.03 -2.14
C ARG A 32 6.81 -16.88 -2.66
N ALA A 33 7.00 -18.20 -2.78
CA ALA A 33 5.91 -19.11 -3.17
C ALA A 33 4.78 -19.13 -2.12
N VAL A 34 5.11 -19.10 -0.83
CA VAL A 34 4.12 -18.98 0.26
C VAL A 34 3.39 -17.65 0.17
N VAL A 35 4.11 -16.54 0.03
CA VAL A 35 3.53 -15.19 -0.08
C VAL A 35 2.57 -15.12 -1.26
N ARG A 36 2.98 -15.58 -2.44
CA ARG A 36 2.14 -15.66 -3.64
C ARG A 36 0.84 -16.42 -3.36
N ARG A 37 0.93 -17.60 -2.74
CA ARG A 37 -0.26 -18.40 -2.39
C ARG A 37 -1.19 -17.65 -1.45
N ARG A 38 -0.66 -16.92 -0.46
CA ARG A 38 -1.46 -16.13 0.46
C ARG A 38 -2.14 -14.94 -0.24
N MET A 39 -1.44 -14.26 -1.14
CA MET A 39 -2.03 -13.19 -1.95
C MET A 39 -3.17 -13.71 -2.85
N MET A 40 -3.00 -14.89 -3.46
CA MET A 40 -4.08 -15.55 -4.22
C MET A 40 -5.30 -15.85 -3.33
N GLN A 41 -5.09 -16.35 -2.12
CA GLN A 41 -6.17 -16.56 -1.15
C GLN A 41 -6.87 -15.25 -0.77
N GLY A 42 -6.13 -14.14 -0.64
CA GLY A 42 -6.71 -12.81 -0.47
C GLY A 42 -7.64 -12.44 -1.62
N LEU A 43 -7.21 -12.68 -2.87
CA LEU A 43 -8.05 -12.45 -4.04
C LEU A 43 -9.29 -13.38 -4.08
N ASP A 44 -9.18 -14.62 -3.60
CA ASP A 44 -10.34 -15.50 -3.47
C ASP A 44 -11.37 -14.91 -2.48
N VAL A 45 -10.90 -14.31 -1.37
CA VAL A 45 -11.77 -13.56 -0.45
C VAL A 45 -12.40 -12.35 -1.15
N CYS A 46 -11.63 -11.59 -1.93
CA CYS A 46 -12.16 -10.48 -2.72
C CYS A 46 -13.31 -10.95 -3.61
N GLY A 47 -13.11 -12.04 -4.36
CA GLY A 47 -14.15 -12.64 -5.21
C GLY A 47 -15.39 -13.05 -4.43
N ALA A 48 -15.20 -13.70 -3.27
CA ALA A 48 -16.29 -14.18 -2.44
C ALA A 48 -17.18 -13.07 -1.85
N ILE A 49 -16.61 -11.89 -1.58
CA ILE A 49 -17.35 -10.75 -1.00
C ILE A 49 -17.64 -9.62 -1.98
N GLY A 50 -17.23 -9.77 -3.24
CA GLY A 50 -17.36 -8.72 -4.26
C GLY A 50 -16.47 -7.50 -3.98
N ALA A 51 -15.30 -7.71 -3.37
CA ALA A 51 -14.31 -6.65 -3.17
C ALA A 51 -13.55 -6.39 -4.48
N THR A 52 -13.30 -5.12 -4.75
CA THR A 52 -12.60 -4.66 -5.96
C THR A 52 -11.28 -3.99 -5.66
N GLN A 53 -10.78 -4.14 -4.43
CA GLN A 53 -9.48 -3.60 -4.03
C GLN A 53 -8.87 -4.42 -2.89
N MET A 54 -7.57 -4.68 -2.97
CA MET A 54 -6.78 -5.33 -1.94
C MET A 54 -5.53 -4.50 -1.64
N VAL A 55 -5.40 -4.07 -0.39
CA VAL A 55 -4.18 -3.39 0.11
C VAL A 55 -3.08 -4.43 0.30
N ILE A 56 -1.88 -4.12 -0.16
CA ILE A 56 -0.67 -4.92 0.06
C ILE A 56 0.48 -4.02 0.49
N HIS A 57 1.35 -4.52 1.36
CA HIS A 57 2.45 -3.72 1.90
C HIS A 57 3.60 -3.53 0.91
N SER A 58 4.20 -2.34 0.94
CA SER A 58 5.47 -2.04 0.30
C SER A 58 6.58 -2.98 0.80
N PRO A 59 7.51 -3.42 -0.05
CA PRO A 59 8.65 -4.20 0.38
C PRO A 59 9.76 -3.36 1.03
N TYR A 60 9.73 -2.04 0.85
CA TYR A 60 10.80 -1.16 1.27
C TYR A 60 10.73 -0.83 2.76
N THR A 61 11.87 -1.02 3.44
CA THR A 61 12.06 -0.64 4.83
C THR A 61 12.90 0.64 4.92
N THR A 62 12.96 1.24 6.10
CA THR A 62 13.90 2.34 6.39
C THR A 62 15.34 1.93 6.09
N TRP A 63 15.72 0.68 6.41
CA TRP A 63 17.03 0.15 6.07
C TRP A 63 17.28 0.13 4.55
N ASP A 64 16.30 -0.33 3.78
CA ASP A 64 16.38 -0.37 2.32
C ASP A 64 16.60 1.03 1.74
N HIS A 65 15.84 2.02 2.20
CA HIS A 65 16.01 3.41 1.75
C HIS A 65 17.39 3.99 2.06
N ASN A 66 17.99 3.57 3.16
CA ASN A 66 19.31 4.08 3.57
C ASN A 66 20.48 3.35 2.85
N ASN A 67 20.28 2.13 2.36
CA ASN A 67 21.37 1.25 1.98
C ASN A 67 21.30 0.68 0.56
N LEU A 68 20.13 0.57 -0.07
CA LEU A 68 20.02 -0.10 -1.37
C LEU A 68 20.87 0.57 -2.46
N ASP A 69 21.01 1.88 -2.44
CA ASP A 69 21.81 2.62 -3.43
C ASP A 69 23.32 2.46 -3.24
N MET A 70 23.74 1.96 -2.07
CA MET A 70 25.15 1.64 -1.76
C MET A 70 25.57 0.28 -2.33
N ILE A 71 24.62 -0.55 -2.77
CA ILE A 71 24.83 -1.90 -3.25
C ILE A 71 24.39 -1.97 -4.72
N GLU A 72 25.33 -2.24 -5.62
CA GLU A 72 25.06 -2.36 -7.05
C GLU A 72 23.90 -3.34 -7.33
N ALA A 73 22.98 -2.93 -8.17
CA ALA A 73 21.78 -3.69 -8.57
C ALA A 73 20.82 -4.12 -7.42
N ALA A 74 21.03 -3.69 -6.17
CA ALA A 74 20.17 -4.13 -5.06
C ALA A 74 18.72 -3.70 -5.25
N ARG A 75 18.48 -2.45 -5.67
CA ARG A 75 17.14 -1.93 -5.96
C ARG A 75 16.46 -2.73 -7.08
N GLY A 76 17.19 -3.05 -8.15
CA GLY A 76 16.69 -3.92 -9.24
C GLY A 76 16.31 -5.32 -8.76
N LYS A 77 17.03 -5.87 -7.79
CA LYS A 77 16.71 -7.19 -7.19
C LYS A 77 15.41 -7.14 -6.36
N VAL A 78 15.13 -6.04 -5.66
CA VAL A 78 13.85 -5.87 -4.94
C VAL A 78 12.69 -5.86 -5.95
N ILE A 79 12.80 -5.08 -7.01
CA ILE A 79 11.79 -5.02 -8.08
C ILE A 79 11.59 -6.41 -8.70
N GLN A 80 12.69 -7.07 -9.11
CA GLN A 80 12.62 -8.40 -9.75
C GLN A 80 11.92 -9.42 -8.83
N ARG A 81 12.31 -9.52 -7.56
CA ARG A 81 11.69 -10.45 -6.60
C ARG A 81 10.22 -10.13 -6.34
N SER A 82 9.85 -8.84 -6.30
CA SER A 82 8.46 -8.41 -6.21
C SER A 82 7.65 -8.86 -7.43
N HIS A 83 8.21 -8.74 -8.64
CA HIS A 83 7.61 -9.28 -9.86
C HIS A 83 7.48 -10.81 -9.82
N ASP A 84 8.54 -11.52 -9.42
CA ASP A 84 8.51 -12.99 -9.29
C ASP A 84 7.38 -13.45 -8.35
N THR A 85 7.09 -12.66 -7.31
CA THR A 85 6.04 -12.96 -6.35
C THR A 85 4.65 -12.59 -6.89
N LEU A 86 4.52 -11.37 -7.41
CA LEU A 86 3.21 -10.76 -7.66
C LEU A 86 2.72 -10.89 -9.11
N ALA A 87 3.55 -11.19 -10.11
CA ALA A 87 3.07 -11.23 -11.49
C ALA A 87 1.85 -12.14 -11.72
N PRO A 88 1.79 -13.37 -11.17
CA PRO A 88 0.58 -14.18 -11.26
C PRO A 88 -0.60 -13.61 -10.47
N VAL A 89 -0.34 -12.92 -9.34
CA VAL A 89 -1.37 -12.26 -8.51
C VAL A 89 -1.97 -11.07 -9.25
N VAL A 90 -1.12 -10.26 -9.91
CA VAL A 90 -1.56 -9.13 -10.75
C VAL A 90 -2.44 -9.63 -11.88
N LYS A 91 -2.01 -10.67 -12.61
CA LYS A 91 -2.83 -11.28 -13.69
C LYS A 91 -4.19 -11.76 -13.18
N ARG A 92 -4.23 -12.35 -11.98
CA ARG A 92 -5.50 -12.76 -11.35
C ARG A 92 -6.35 -11.55 -10.97
N ALA A 93 -5.76 -10.52 -10.39
CA ALA A 93 -6.43 -9.27 -10.02
C ALA A 93 -7.06 -8.60 -11.26
N GLU A 94 -6.32 -8.49 -12.37
CA GLU A 94 -6.83 -8.01 -13.67
C GLU A 94 -8.07 -8.79 -14.11
N SER A 95 -8.00 -10.12 -14.10
CA SER A 95 -9.11 -10.98 -14.54
C SER A 95 -10.37 -10.85 -13.68
N MET A 96 -10.23 -10.34 -12.45
CA MET A 96 -11.31 -10.15 -11.48
C MET A 96 -11.82 -8.70 -11.42
N GLY A 97 -11.14 -7.76 -12.09
CA GLY A 97 -11.40 -6.33 -11.92
C GLY A 97 -11.10 -5.85 -10.50
N CYS A 98 -10.08 -6.44 -9.85
CA CYS A 98 -9.61 -6.07 -8.51
C CYS A 98 -8.28 -5.31 -8.60
N GLU A 99 -8.16 -4.20 -7.89
CA GLU A 99 -6.90 -3.45 -7.79
C GLU A 99 -6.06 -3.94 -6.61
N LEU A 100 -4.77 -4.09 -6.84
CA LEU A 100 -3.76 -4.23 -5.79
C LEU A 100 -3.20 -2.83 -5.51
N VAL A 101 -3.35 -2.32 -4.30
CA VAL A 101 -2.84 -1.00 -3.92
C VAL A 101 -1.68 -1.17 -2.95
N ILE A 102 -0.47 -0.77 -3.41
CA ILE A 102 0.76 -0.92 -2.62
C ILE A 102 0.85 0.23 -1.61
N GLU A 103 0.84 -0.10 -0.34
CA GLU A 103 0.83 0.84 0.78
C GLU A 103 2.24 1.10 1.34
N ASN A 104 2.49 2.35 1.77
CA ASN A 104 3.71 2.70 2.50
C ASN A 104 3.67 2.17 3.93
N ILE A 105 4.76 1.56 4.35
CA ILE A 105 4.98 1.15 5.75
C ILE A 105 6.14 1.95 6.34
N GLU A 106 7.35 1.75 5.84
CA GLU A 106 8.54 2.47 6.27
C GLU A 106 9.15 3.30 5.13
N ASP A 107 8.37 3.62 4.12
CA ASP A 107 8.82 4.31 2.92
C ASP A 107 9.24 5.75 3.23
N LYS A 108 10.53 6.07 3.09
CA LYS A 108 11.08 7.42 3.24
C LYS A 108 10.90 8.27 2.00
N ASP A 109 10.88 7.64 0.82
CA ASP A 109 10.68 8.29 -0.48
C ASP A 109 9.52 7.61 -1.21
N PRO A 110 8.39 8.31 -1.37
CA PRO A 110 7.23 7.75 -2.06
C PRO A 110 7.51 7.40 -3.53
N ALA A 111 8.49 8.05 -4.19
CA ALA A 111 8.81 7.79 -5.58
C ALA A 111 9.29 6.34 -5.82
N VAL A 112 9.96 5.74 -4.84
CA VAL A 112 10.47 4.37 -4.94
C VAL A 112 9.32 3.37 -5.04
N ARG A 113 8.31 3.48 -4.17
CA ARG A 113 7.12 2.63 -4.19
C ARG A 113 6.25 2.87 -5.42
N ILE A 114 6.09 4.13 -5.83
CA ILE A 114 5.39 4.50 -7.06
C ILE A 114 6.09 3.88 -8.28
N GLY A 115 7.42 3.91 -8.30
CA GLY A 115 8.24 3.26 -9.33
C GLY A 115 8.01 1.75 -9.38
N LEU A 116 7.94 1.08 -8.23
CA LEU A 116 7.59 -0.35 -8.14
C LEU A 116 6.18 -0.61 -8.70
N ALA A 117 5.18 0.17 -8.31
CA ALA A 117 3.83 -0.01 -8.82
C ALA A 117 3.77 0.15 -10.36
N ARG A 118 4.42 1.18 -10.89
CA ARG A 118 4.50 1.43 -12.33
C ARG A 118 5.24 0.34 -13.10
N SER A 119 6.23 -0.30 -12.48
CA SER A 119 7.03 -1.35 -13.13
C SER A 119 6.22 -2.58 -13.53
N PHE A 120 5.04 -2.81 -12.92
CA PHE A 120 4.13 -3.87 -13.32
C PHE A 120 3.43 -3.59 -14.65
N ALA A 121 3.43 -2.35 -15.12
CA ALA A 121 2.75 -1.92 -16.36
C ALA A 121 1.28 -2.41 -16.44
N SER A 122 0.56 -2.40 -15.32
CA SER A 122 -0.80 -2.91 -15.17
C SER A 122 -1.70 -1.88 -14.51
N GLU A 123 -2.90 -1.72 -15.05
CA GLU A 123 -3.93 -0.87 -14.44
C GLU A 123 -4.47 -1.45 -13.13
N ALA A 124 -4.26 -2.75 -12.87
CA ALA A 124 -4.63 -3.38 -11.61
C ALA A 124 -3.63 -3.13 -10.48
N VAL A 125 -2.51 -2.44 -10.72
CA VAL A 125 -1.53 -2.10 -9.68
C VAL A 125 -1.49 -0.59 -9.48
N LYS A 126 -1.87 -0.17 -8.30
CA LYS A 126 -1.95 1.24 -7.88
C LYS A 126 -1.23 1.40 -6.54
N VAL A 127 -1.30 2.58 -5.95
CA VAL A 127 -0.72 2.83 -4.63
C VAL A 127 -1.78 3.21 -3.60
N SER A 128 -1.50 2.84 -2.36
CA SER A 128 -2.18 3.29 -1.16
C SER A 128 -1.24 4.19 -0.36
N ILE A 129 -1.81 5.05 0.46
CA ILE A 129 -1.09 5.80 1.48
C ILE A 129 -1.77 5.51 2.82
N ASP A 130 -0.98 5.10 3.80
CA ASP A 130 -1.34 5.24 5.21
C ASP A 130 -0.75 6.54 5.73
N THR A 131 -1.61 7.39 6.29
CA THR A 131 -1.25 8.73 6.77
C THR A 131 -0.39 8.69 8.03
N GLY A 132 -0.64 7.74 8.92
CA GLY A 132 0.14 7.55 10.14
C GLY A 132 1.54 7.02 9.84
N HIS A 133 1.66 6.02 8.97
CA HIS A 133 2.96 5.51 8.52
C HIS A 133 3.81 6.60 7.85
N ALA A 134 3.19 7.42 6.98
CA ALA A 134 3.88 8.54 6.35
C ALA A 134 4.32 9.60 7.37
N HIS A 135 3.48 9.90 8.37
CA HIS A 135 3.81 10.86 9.43
C HIS A 135 4.90 10.32 10.37
N TYR A 136 4.84 9.04 10.73
CA TYR A 136 5.90 8.37 11.47
C TYR A 136 7.24 8.45 10.73
N ALA A 137 7.25 8.13 9.43
CA ALA A 137 8.45 8.25 8.60
C ALA A 137 8.97 9.70 8.55
N HIS A 138 8.07 10.68 8.42
CA HIS A 138 8.42 12.10 8.41
C HIS A 138 9.15 12.52 9.69
N VAL A 139 8.57 12.23 10.84
CA VAL A 139 9.12 12.66 12.14
C VAL A 139 10.39 11.87 12.51
N SER A 140 10.39 10.55 12.28
CA SER A 140 11.48 9.67 12.75
C SER A 140 12.70 9.63 11.80
N THR A 141 12.51 9.91 10.50
CA THR A 141 13.57 9.71 9.50
C THR A 141 13.86 10.93 8.64
N GLY A 142 13.09 12.01 8.78
CA GLY A 142 13.19 13.19 7.91
C GLY A 142 12.59 12.96 6.50
N ALA A 143 11.73 11.96 6.34
CA ALA A 143 10.95 11.80 5.11
C ALA A 143 10.04 13.03 4.87
N PRO A 144 9.53 13.26 3.64
CA PRO A 144 8.63 14.36 3.38
C PRO A 144 7.31 14.22 4.17
N PRO A 145 6.55 15.31 4.36
CA PRO A 145 5.28 15.27 5.07
C PRO A 145 4.19 14.54 4.29
N VAL A 146 3.10 14.16 4.95
CA VAL A 146 2.02 13.29 4.42
C VAL A 146 1.42 13.82 3.11
N ASP A 147 1.17 15.13 3.01
CA ASP A 147 0.62 15.76 1.80
C ASP A 147 1.56 15.65 0.58
N TYR A 148 2.87 15.55 0.81
CA TYR A 148 3.82 15.25 -0.27
C TYR A 148 3.66 13.82 -0.80
N TYR A 149 3.39 12.82 0.05
CA TYR A 149 3.10 11.45 -0.42
C TYR A 149 1.87 11.43 -1.32
N VAL A 150 0.84 12.22 -0.99
CA VAL A 150 -0.37 12.35 -1.80
C VAL A 150 -0.06 12.98 -3.15
N THR A 151 0.65 14.12 -3.17
CA THR A 151 0.98 14.81 -4.42
C THR A 151 1.93 14.02 -5.31
N ALA A 152 2.91 13.33 -4.71
CA ALA A 152 3.85 12.47 -5.45
C ALA A 152 3.14 11.27 -6.11
N ALA A 153 2.16 10.67 -5.42
CA ALA A 153 1.39 9.57 -5.97
C ALA A 153 0.47 10.02 -7.11
N GLY A 154 -0.11 11.23 -7.01
CA GLY A 154 -1.00 11.79 -8.02
C GLY A 154 -2.11 10.79 -8.40
N ASP A 155 -2.35 10.61 -9.69
CA ASP A 155 -3.41 9.72 -10.18
C ASP A 155 -3.14 8.21 -10.00
N MET A 156 -1.95 7.83 -9.52
CA MET A 156 -1.68 6.46 -9.06
C MET A 156 -2.28 6.17 -7.69
N LEU A 157 -2.69 7.19 -6.92
CA LEU A 157 -3.28 7.03 -5.60
C LEU A 157 -4.74 6.57 -5.72
N HIS A 158 -5.03 5.35 -5.30
CA HIS A 158 -6.37 4.77 -5.37
C HIS A 158 -6.97 4.41 -4.01
N HIS A 159 -6.15 4.49 -2.95
CA HIS A 159 -6.56 4.17 -1.59
C HIS A 159 -5.81 5.03 -0.57
N VAL A 160 -6.45 5.37 0.53
CA VAL A 160 -5.82 6.04 1.68
C VAL A 160 -6.39 5.47 2.96
N HIS A 161 -5.54 4.93 3.82
CA HIS A 161 -5.84 4.72 5.22
C HIS A 161 -5.66 6.04 5.96
N LEU A 162 -6.72 6.46 6.64
CA LEU A 162 -6.74 7.66 7.46
C LEU A 162 -6.61 7.25 8.92
N GLN A 163 -5.48 7.48 9.50
CA GLN A 163 -5.20 7.39 10.93
C GLN A 163 -4.31 8.56 11.34
N ASP A 164 -4.33 8.92 12.59
CA ASP A 164 -3.45 9.95 13.16
C ASP A 164 -2.41 9.33 14.10
N THR A 165 -1.36 10.09 14.36
CA THR A 165 -0.27 9.69 15.25
C THR A 165 0.49 10.91 15.74
N ASP A 166 1.27 10.74 16.80
CA ASP A 166 2.25 11.72 17.29
C ASP A 166 3.56 11.73 16.47
N GLY A 167 3.67 10.88 15.44
CA GLY A 167 4.89 10.70 14.64
C GLY A 167 5.97 9.85 15.32
N TYR A 168 5.72 9.36 16.54
CA TYR A 168 6.66 8.52 17.27
C TYR A 168 6.44 7.02 17.02
N ALA A 169 5.17 6.61 16.83
CA ALA A 169 4.80 5.21 16.62
C ALA A 169 3.55 5.11 15.74
N ASP A 170 3.27 3.92 15.26
CA ASP A 170 2.05 3.56 14.57
C ASP A 170 0.90 3.47 15.59
N ARG A 171 0.07 4.53 15.69
CA ARG A 171 -0.88 4.71 16.80
C ARG A 171 -2.32 4.32 16.47
N HIS A 172 -2.70 4.41 15.21
CA HIS A 172 -4.09 4.23 14.78
C HIS A 172 -5.10 5.13 15.54
N TRP A 173 -4.71 6.39 15.81
CA TRP A 173 -5.58 7.36 16.44
C TRP A 173 -6.57 7.97 15.44
N ALA A 174 -7.70 8.47 15.93
CA ALA A 174 -8.64 9.15 15.06
C ALA A 174 -8.03 10.44 14.47
N PRO A 175 -8.39 10.80 13.23
CA PRO A 175 -7.93 12.05 12.61
C PRO A 175 -8.23 13.28 13.51
N GLY A 176 -7.18 13.97 13.90
CA GLY A 176 -7.21 15.13 14.80
C GLY A 176 -6.75 14.85 16.22
N ASP A 177 -6.52 13.58 16.60
CA ASP A 177 -6.01 13.21 17.93
C ASP A 177 -4.47 13.23 17.99
N GLY A 178 -3.79 13.29 16.83
CA GLY A 178 -2.34 13.34 16.69
C GLY A 178 -1.85 14.71 16.21
N THR A 179 -0.77 14.66 15.42
CA THR A 179 -0.06 15.87 14.96
C THR A 179 -0.01 16.01 13.42
N ILE A 180 -0.75 15.18 12.68
CA ILE A 180 -0.82 15.30 11.22
C ILE A 180 -1.51 16.61 10.82
N LEU A 181 -0.92 17.34 9.87
CA LEU A 181 -1.52 18.56 9.32
C LEU A 181 -2.63 18.22 8.32
N TRP A 182 -3.80 17.83 8.82
CA TRP A 182 -4.95 17.36 8.02
C TRP A 182 -5.42 18.34 6.95
N THR A 183 -5.31 19.64 7.19
CA THR A 183 -5.66 20.67 6.20
C THR A 183 -4.77 20.57 4.95
N ALA A 184 -3.47 20.27 5.10
CA ALA A 184 -2.57 20.05 3.98
C ALA A 184 -2.90 18.73 3.26
N VAL A 185 -3.14 17.65 4.03
CA VAL A 185 -3.50 16.34 3.47
C VAL A 185 -4.77 16.41 2.62
N PHE A 186 -5.86 16.98 3.15
CA PHE A 186 -7.11 17.08 2.39
C PHE A 186 -7.02 18.07 1.21
N ARG A 187 -6.21 19.12 1.31
CA ARG A 187 -5.92 19.99 0.16
C ARG A 187 -5.20 19.21 -0.95
N ALA A 188 -4.21 18.40 -0.61
CA ALA A 188 -3.51 17.55 -1.58
C ALA A 188 -4.47 16.54 -2.21
N LEU A 189 -5.28 15.85 -1.39
CA LEU A 189 -6.30 14.89 -1.86
C LEU A 189 -7.32 15.51 -2.81
N SER A 190 -7.72 16.77 -2.59
CA SER A 190 -8.68 17.45 -3.47
C SER A 190 -8.15 17.66 -4.89
N GLY A 191 -6.84 17.63 -5.09
CA GLY A 191 -6.19 17.71 -6.40
C GLY A 191 -6.03 16.36 -7.13
N VAL A 192 -6.34 15.23 -6.47
CA VAL A 192 -6.17 13.89 -7.05
C VAL A 192 -7.40 13.49 -7.87
N ARG A 193 -7.20 13.25 -9.16
CA ARG A 193 -8.31 12.95 -10.09
C ARG A 193 -8.83 11.51 -9.98
N SER A 194 -8.03 10.57 -9.51
CA SER A 194 -8.40 9.16 -9.32
C SER A 194 -9.51 8.96 -8.29
N LYS A 195 -9.76 9.95 -7.41
CA LYS A 195 -10.74 9.86 -6.31
C LYS A 195 -10.52 8.61 -5.45
N PRO A 196 -9.41 8.55 -4.73
CA PRO A 196 -9.03 7.38 -3.92
C PRO A 196 -10.11 7.04 -2.89
N ARG A 197 -10.18 5.77 -2.50
CA ARG A 197 -11.00 5.38 -1.34
C ARG A 197 -10.33 5.92 -0.09
N LEU A 198 -11.12 6.54 0.77
CA LEU A 198 -10.68 7.01 2.07
C LEU A 198 -11.29 6.08 3.14
N VAL A 199 -10.44 5.42 3.90
CA VAL A 199 -10.85 4.42 4.89
C VAL A 199 -10.21 4.76 6.23
N LEU A 200 -11.01 4.85 7.29
CA LEU A 200 -10.50 4.98 8.65
C LEU A 200 -9.87 3.65 9.08
N GLU A 201 -8.66 3.69 9.59
CA GLU A 201 -7.94 2.56 10.16
C GLU A 201 -7.55 2.88 11.61
N LEU A 202 -8.47 2.56 12.54
CA LEU A 202 -8.41 2.96 13.95
C LEU A 202 -8.28 1.75 14.88
#